data_09be1bd09ee13d9877f3c13110e0396e
#
_entry.id   09be1bd09ee13d9877f3c13110e0396e
#
_cell.length_a   1.000
_cell.length_b   1.000
_cell.length_c   1.000
_cell.angle_alpha   90.00
_cell.angle_beta   90.00
_cell.angle_gamma   90.00
#
_symmetry.space_group_name_H-M   'P 1'
#
loop_
_entity.id
_entity.type
_entity.pdbx_description
1 polymer ?
#
loop_
_entity_poly.entity_id
_entity_poly.type
_entity_poly.pdbx_seq_one_letter_code
_entity_poly.pdbx_strand_id
1 'polypeptide(L)'
;MIDLRRRKIVAIAETVFDFSQSLEQEMDYDQYQKKVMKCVVPEEEKAQFENYTNLDNIKRELDRKGRYSFSVYQLNRNGEKALNNYTYLYFDHYFDIVAVAVEDITELSGQDALTGGYNRQGFVQKAEHILQNANEDENYAILFSILRTLRQ
;
A
#
# COMPACT_ATOMS: atom_id res chain seq x y z
N MET A 1 2.50 16.17 -0.66
CA MET A 1 3.85 16.50 -1.19
C MET A 1 4.87 16.49 -0.08
N ILE A 2 6.12 16.20 -0.40
CA ILE A 2 7.25 16.15 0.55
C ILE A 2 8.35 17.09 0.05
N ASP A 3 8.79 17.99 0.93
CA ASP A 3 10.02 18.78 0.74
C ASP A 3 11.17 18.01 1.40
N LEU A 4 12.04 17.41 0.59
CA LEU A 4 13.14 16.57 1.08
C LEU A 4 14.20 17.40 1.81
N ARG A 5 14.43 18.67 1.40
CA ARG A 5 15.43 19.56 2.05
C ARG A 5 14.98 20.01 3.41
N ARG A 6 13.72 20.42 3.51
CA ARG A 6 13.15 20.93 4.77
C ARG A 6 12.60 19.82 5.66
N ARG A 7 12.57 18.57 5.17
CA ARG A 7 11.96 17.41 5.84
C ARG A 7 10.51 17.69 6.28
N LYS A 8 9.73 18.25 5.35
CA LYS A 8 8.34 18.63 5.59
C LYS A 8 7.40 17.88 4.66
N ILE A 9 6.20 17.59 5.14
CA ILE A 9 5.13 17.00 4.36
C ILE A 9 3.89 17.89 4.40
N VAL A 10 3.21 18.00 3.24
CA VAL A 10 1.93 18.67 3.08
C VAL A 10 0.99 17.71 2.34
N ALA A 11 -0.16 17.42 2.90
CA ALA A 11 -1.21 16.68 2.17
C ALA A 11 -1.98 17.65 1.28
N ILE A 12 -2.28 17.21 0.04
CA ILE A 12 -3.04 18.00 -0.94
C ILE A 12 -4.42 17.37 -1.20
N ALA A 13 -4.60 16.10 -0.87
CA ALA A 13 -5.85 15.36 -1.07
C ALA A 13 -6.13 14.45 0.12
N GLU A 14 -7.38 14.00 0.22
CA GLU A 14 -7.77 12.99 1.19
C GLU A 14 -6.87 11.76 1.05
N THR A 15 -6.19 11.42 2.11
CA THR A 15 -5.41 10.20 2.17
C THR A 15 -6.30 9.05 2.61
N VAL A 16 -5.95 7.82 2.24
CA VAL A 16 -6.58 6.57 2.70
C VAL A 16 -6.65 6.52 4.24
N PHE A 17 -5.80 7.27 4.90
CA PHE A 17 -5.75 7.45 6.35
C PHE A 17 -6.38 8.78 6.71
N ASP A 18 -7.43 8.75 7.55
CA ASP A 18 -8.16 9.94 8.02
C ASP A 18 -7.31 10.80 8.98
N PHE A 19 -6.12 11.15 8.52
CA PHE A 19 -5.31 12.21 9.10
C PHE A 19 -5.61 13.57 8.47
N SER A 20 -6.61 13.63 7.57
CA SER A 20 -6.95 14.81 6.78
C SER A 20 -7.32 16.03 7.63
N GLN A 21 -7.91 15.85 8.80
CA GLN A 21 -8.19 16.97 9.71
C GLN A 21 -6.93 17.63 10.29
N SER A 22 -5.77 16.99 10.17
CA SER A 22 -4.51 17.51 10.72
C SER A 22 -3.49 17.92 9.67
N LEU A 23 -3.78 17.74 8.37
CA LEU A 23 -2.81 17.92 7.28
C LEU A 23 -3.08 19.15 6.38
N GLU A 24 -3.96 20.07 6.78
CA GLU A 24 -4.03 21.42 6.18
C GLU A 24 -2.78 22.26 6.50
N GLN A 25 -1.92 21.78 7.39
CA GLN A 25 -0.69 22.43 7.79
C GLN A 25 0.53 21.59 7.45
N GLU A 26 1.61 22.28 7.07
CA GLU A 26 2.93 21.69 6.89
C GLU A 26 3.38 20.99 8.19
N MET A 27 3.68 19.70 8.11
CA MET A 27 4.09 18.87 9.23
C MET A 27 5.54 18.41 9.06
N ASP A 28 6.24 18.20 10.16
CA ASP A 28 7.53 17.52 10.17
C ASP A 28 7.39 16.08 9.66
N TYR A 29 8.24 15.69 8.71
CA TYR A 29 8.15 14.39 8.05
C TYR A 29 8.40 13.24 9.02
N ASP A 30 9.38 13.37 9.91
CA ASP A 30 9.73 12.30 10.86
C ASP A 30 8.62 12.10 11.91
N GLN A 31 7.97 13.19 12.33
CA GLN A 31 6.79 13.11 13.20
C GLN A 31 5.60 12.45 12.50
N TYR A 32 5.38 12.78 11.23
CA TYR A 32 4.36 12.14 10.41
C TYR A 32 4.63 10.64 10.29
N GLN A 33 5.86 10.24 9.95
CA GLN A 33 6.25 8.84 9.81
C GLN A 33 6.06 8.05 11.10
N LYS A 34 6.48 8.60 12.24
CA LYS A 34 6.25 7.97 13.55
C LYS A 34 4.76 7.74 13.82
N LYS A 35 3.91 8.70 13.47
CA LYS A 35 2.46 8.58 13.63
C LYS A 35 1.89 7.49 12.73
N VAL A 36 2.28 7.44 11.45
CA VAL A 36 1.87 6.41 10.50
C VAL A 36 2.30 5.02 10.99
N MET A 37 3.57 4.85 11.35
CA MET A 37 4.10 3.57 11.86
C MET A 37 3.37 3.08 13.11
N LYS A 38 2.99 3.99 14.00
CA LYS A 38 2.28 3.64 15.23
C LYS A 38 0.83 3.25 14.99
N CYS A 39 0.15 3.93 14.05
CA CYS A 39 -1.31 3.83 13.91
C CYS A 39 -1.75 2.80 12.88
N VAL A 40 -0.99 2.63 11.79
CA VAL A 40 -1.48 1.88 10.64
C VAL A 40 -0.51 0.84 10.10
N VAL A 41 0.75 0.80 10.56
CA VAL A 41 1.72 -0.19 10.08
C VAL A 41 1.78 -1.37 11.04
N PRO A 42 1.45 -2.61 10.59
CA PRO A 42 1.62 -3.83 11.39
C PRO A 42 3.08 -4.01 11.85
N GLU A 43 3.28 -4.65 13.00
CA GLU A 43 4.61 -4.80 13.61
C GLU A 43 5.61 -5.45 12.66
N GLU A 44 5.18 -6.49 11.94
CA GLU A 44 5.99 -7.23 10.98
C GLU A 44 6.45 -6.39 9.77
N GLU A 45 5.72 -5.33 9.44
CA GLU A 45 6.00 -4.45 8.29
C GLU A 45 6.85 -3.23 8.66
N LYS A 46 6.98 -2.90 9.96
CA LYS A 46 7.59 -1.64 10.41
C LYS A 46 9.01 -1.44 9.92
N ALA A 47 9.86 -2.45 10.06
CA ALA A 47 11.26 -2.34 9.66
C ALA A 47 11.41 -2.09 8.15
N GLN A 48 10.58 -2.75 7.34
CA GLN A 48 10.57 -2.59 5.90
C GLN A 48 10.00 -1.23 5.50
N PHE A 49 8.90 -0.82 6.12
CA PHE A 49 8.27 0.47 5.89
C PHE A 49 9.22 1.63 6.24
N GLU A 50 9.91 1.58 7.38
CA GLU A 50 10.89 2.57 7.79
C GLU A 50 12.03 2.71 6.77
N ASN A 51 12.55 1.59 6.28
CA ASN A 51 13.58 1.60 5.25
C ASN A 51 13.08 2.20 3.92
N TYR A 52 11.87 1.84 3.49
CA TYR A 52 11.30 2.33 2.24
C TYR A 52 10.95 3.81 2.28
N THR A 53 10.49 4.31 3.42
CA THR A 53 10.08 5.70 3.60
C THR A 53 11.20 6.63 4.12
N ASN A 54 12.42 6.12 4.28
CA ASN A 54 13.58 6.95 4.60
C ASN A 54 13.84 7.96 3.47
N LEU A 55 13.96 9.26 3.79
CA LEU A 55 14.09 10.32 2.80
C LEU A 55 15.34 10.19 1.92
N ASP A 56 16.45 9.73 2.49
CA ASP A 56 17.70 9.53 1.73
C ASP A 56 17.55 8.37 0.75
N ASN A 57 16.82 7.32 1.15
CA ASN A 57 16.48 6.21 0.26
C ASN A 57 15.55 6.66 -0.86
N ILE A 58 14.49 7.41 -0.54
CA ILE A 58 13.56 7.96 -1.53
C ILE A 58 14.32 8.81 -2.54
N LYS A 59 15.15 9.75 -2.06
CA LYS A 59 15.96 10.61 -2.94
C LYS A 59 16.88 9.79 -3.85
N ARG A 60 17.63 8.87 -3.28
CA ARG A 60 18.57 8.01 -4.03
C ARG A 60 17.85 7.23 -5.15
N GLU A 61 16.70 6.63 -4.83
CA GLU A 61 15.93 5.85 -5.81
C GLU A 61 15.32 6.74 -6.90
N LEU A 62 14.83 7.92 -6.53
CA LEU A 62 14.32 8.90 -7.49
C LEU A 62 15.41 9.45 -8.41
N ASP A 63 16.58 9.80 -7.88
CA ASP A 63 17.73 10.27 -8.66
C ASP A 63 18.21 9.19 -9.66
N ARG A 64 18.09 7.92 -9.29
CA ARG A 64 18.51 6.79 -10.12
C ARG A 64 17.50 6.39 -11.19
N LYS A 65 16.19 6.42 -10.88
CA LYS A 65 15.14 5.83 -11.72
C LYS A 65 14.09 6.81 -12.21
N GLY A 66 14.08 8.06 -11.69
CA GLY A 66 13.02 9.04 -11.93
C GLY A 66 11.69 8.74 -11.24
N ARG A 67 11.49 7.50 -10.81
CA ARG A 67 10.31 7.01 -10.09
C ARG A 67 10.73 6.01 -9.03
N TYR A 68 10.08 6.07 -7.87
CA TYR A 68 10.26 5.07 -6.82
C TYR A 68 8.89 4.55 -6.37
N SER A 69 8.72 3.23 -6.33
CA SER A 69 7.48 2.61 -5.86
C SER A 69 7.78 1.37 -5.03
N PHE A 70 6.94 1.13 -4.03
CA PHE A 70 6.93 -0.09 -3.22
C PHE A 70 5.52 -0.35 -2.71
N SER A 71 5.26 -1.60 -2.32
CA SER A 71 3.99 -2.00 -1.69
C SER A 71 4.25 -2.54 -0.30
N VAL A 72 3.33 -2.26 0.62
CA VAL A 72 3.39 -2.67 2.02
C VAL A 72 1.98 -2.88 2.58
N TYR A 73 1.83 -3.85 3.48
CA TYR A 73 0.59 -4.03 4.19
C TYR A 73 0.41 -2.97 5.28
N GLN A 74 -0.78 -2.40 5.33
CA GLN A 74 -1.19 -1.44 6.35
C GLN A 74 -2.61 -1.76 6.83
N LEU A 75 -2.97 -1.25 8.00
CA LEU A 75 -4.33 -1.38 8.51
C LEU A 75 -5.20 -0.27 7.92
N ASN A 76 -6.34 -0.64 7.35
CA ASN A 76 -7.36 0.30 6.92
C ASN A 76 -8.15 0.87 8.13
N ARG A 77 -9.16 1.72 7.89
CA ARG A 77 -10.00 2.31 8.95
C ARG A 77 -10.76 1.28 9.79
N ASN A 78 -10.99 0.10 9.23
CA ASN A 78 -11.68 -1.00 9.92
C ASN A 78 -10.71 -1.91 10.70
N GLY A 79 -9.40 -1.63 10.64
CA GLY A 79 -8.37 -2.47 11.26
C GLY A 79 -8.00 -3.71 10.44
N GLU A 80 -8.46 -3.80 9.19
CA GLU A 80 -8.13 -4.90 8.28
C GLU A 80 -6.84 -4.61 7.52
N LYS A 81 -6.09 -5.65 7.17
CA LYS A 81 -4.89 -5.52 6.35
C LYS A 81 -5.26 -5.17 4.91
N ALA A 82 -4.72 -4.06 4.43
CA ALA A 82 -4.81 -3.61 3.04
C ALA A 82 -3.41 -3.49 2.45
N LEU A 83 -3.23 -3.91 1.20
CA LEU A 83 -1.96 -3.75 0.49
C LEU A 83 -1.95 -2.39 -0.21
N ASN A 84 -1.13 -1.48 0.29
CA ASN A 84 -0.98 -0.14 -0.26
C ASN A 84 0.28 -0.03 -1.11
N ASN A 85 0.12 0.53 -2.30
CA ASN A 85 1.23 0.87 -3.20
C ASN A 85 1.56 2.35 -3.06
N TYR A 86 2.80 2.64 -2.72
CA TYR A 86 3.36 3.98 -2.64
C TYR A 86 4.10 4.29 -3.94
N THR A 87 3.81 5.42 -4.55
CA THR A 87 4.54 5.90 -5.73
C THR A 87 5.04 7.31 -5.48
N TYR A 88 6.34 7.49 -5.59
CA TYR A 88 7.05 8.76 -5.45
C TYR A 88 7.56 9.22 -6.80
N LEU A 89 7.39 10.52 -7.07
CA LEU A 89 7.87 11.20 -8.28
C LEU A 89 8.35 12.59 -7.91
N TYR A 90 9.38 13.11 -8.57
CA TYR A 90 9.71 14.51 -8.44
C TYR A 90 8.55 15.36 -9.00
N PHE A 91 8.00 16.24 -8.16
CA PHE A 91 7.13 17.33 -8.58
C PHE A 91 7.96 18.50 -9.06
N ASP A 92 9.02 18.79 -8.32
CA ASP A 92 10.04 19.77 -8.70
C ASP A 92 11.42 19.25 -8.28
N HIS A 93 12.20 18.85 -9.28
CA HIS A 93 13.54 18.29 -9.05
C HIS A 93 14.52 19.36 -8.56
N TYR A 94 14.37 20.62 -8.99
CA TYR A 94 15.28 21.70 -8.61
C TYR A 94 15.16 22.05 -7.12
N PHE A 95 13.94 22.01 -6.57
CA PHE A 95 13.69 22.27 -5.16
C PHE A 95 13.62 21.01 -4.29
N ASP A 96 13.88 19.83 -4.84
CA ASP A 96 13.73 18.53 -4.16
C ASP A 96 12.31 18.31 -3.59
N ILE A 97 11.29 18.76 -4.33
CA ILE A 97 9.88 18.54 -3.98
C ILE A 97 9.39 17.25 -4.62
N VAL A 98 8.87 16.37 -3.80
CA VAL A 98 8.40 15.04 -4.21
C VAL A 98 6.88 14.93 -4.01
N ALA A 99 6.19 14.47 -5.05
CA ALA A 99 4.81 14.01 -4.93
C ALA A 99 4.80 12.54 -4.49
N VAL A 100 3.90 12.19 -3.59
CA VAL A 100 3.62 10.81 -3.22
C VAL A 100 2.14 10.51 -3.43
N ALA A 101 1.86 9.44 -4.14
CA ALA A 101 0.54 8.84 -4.25
C ALA A 101 0.52 7.51 -3.48
N VAL A 102 -0.58 7.26 -2.78
CA VAL A 102 -0.83 6.01 -2.07
C VAL A 102 -2.13 5.43 -2.60
N GLU A 103 -2.08 4.19 -3.04
CA GLU A 103 -3.21 3.49 -3.68
C GLU A 103 -3.42 2.15 -2.97
N ASP A 104 -4.65 1.88 -2.55
CA ASP A 104 -5.04 0.55 -2.08
C ASP A 104 -5.17 -0.38 -3.28
N ILE A 105 -4.30 -1.37 -3.34
CA ILE A 105 -4.25 -2.37 -4.42
C ILE A 105 -4.64 -3.77 -3.93
N THR A 106 -5.32 -3.86 -2.78
CA THR A 106 -5.70 -5.14 -2.15
C THR A 106 -6.48 -6.02 -3.12
N GLU A 107 -7.49 -5.47 -3.77
CA GLU A 107 -8.30 -6.22 -4.75
C GLU A 107 -7.49 -6.57 -6.01
N LEU A 108 -6.68 -5.65 -6.51
CA LEU A 108 -5.84 -5.88 -7.70
C LEU A 108 -4.76 -6.91 -7.45
N SER A 109 -4.17 -6.94 -6.25
CA SER A 109 -3.15 -7.91 -5.87
C SER A 109 -3.71 -9.34 -5.73
N GLY A 110 -5.02 -9.45 -5.47
CA GLY A 110 -5.75 -10.70 -5.37
C GLY A 110 -6.16 -11.30 -6.73
N GLN A 111 -5.95 -10.61 -7.84
CA GLN A 111 -6.36 -11.04 -9.18
C GLN A 111 -5.19 -11.55 -10.02
N ASP A 112 -5.48 -12.49 -10.89
CA ASP A 112 -4.59 -12.96 -11.94
C ASP A 112 -4.71 -12.02 -13.15
N ALA A 113 -3.60 -11.41 -13.56
CA ALA A 113 -3.57 -10.38 -14.60
C ALA A 113 -4.00 -10.89 -15.98
N LEU A 114 -3.93 -12.20 -16.24
CA LEU A 114 -4.28 -12.80 -17.53
C LEU A 114 -5.77 -13.12 -17.61
N THR A 115 -6.32 -13.65 -16.52
CA THR A 115 -7.69 -14.20 -16.51
C THR A 115 -8.71 -13.29 -15.83
N GLY A 116 -8.24 -12.31 -15.03
CA GLY A 116 -9.08 -11.47 -14.19
C GLY A 116 -9.72 -12.21 -13.00
N GLY A 117 -9.50 -13.52 -12.88
CA GLY A 117 -9.94 -14.31 -11.74
C GLY A 117 -9.05 -14.12 -10.51
N TYR A 118 -9.43 -14.72 -9.39
CA TYR A 118 -8.58 -14.67 -8.20
C TYR A 118 -7.28 -15.45 -8.43
N ASN A 119 -6.15 -14.83 -8.11
CA ASN A 119 -4.91 -15.57 -7.92
C ASN A 119 -4.96 -16.33 -6.58
N ARG A 120 -3.90 -17.07 -6.25
CA ARG A 120 -3.86 -17.85 -4.99
C ARG A 120 -4.14 -17.00 -3.76
N GLN A 121 -3.55 -15.81 -3.69
CA GLN A 121 -3.69 -14.90 -2.54
C GLN A 121 -5.12 -14.37 -2.43
N GLY A 122 -5.68 -13.85 -3.52
CA GLY A 122 -7.06 -13.36 -3.55
C GLY A 122 -8.08 -14.45 -3.28
N PHE A 123 -7.84 -15.67 -3.75
CA PHE A 123 -8.68 -16.83 -3.43
C PHE A 123 -8.68 -17.12 -1.92
N VAL A 124 -7.51 -17.18 -1.28
CA VAL A 124 -7.41 -17.44 0.16
C VAL A 124 -8.12 -16.34 0.96
N GLN A 125 -7.84 -15.07 0.68
CA GLN A 125 -8.50 -13.94 1.35
C GLN A 125 -10.03 -14.01 1.19
N LYS A 126 -10.52 -14.28 -0.02
CA LYS A 126 -11.97 -14.38 -0.27
C LYS A 126 -12.60 -15.56 0.43
N ALA A 127 -11.91 -16.72 0.44
CA ALA A 127 -12.38 -17.91 1.14
C ALA A 127 -12.44 -17.69 2.66
N GLU A 128 -11.41 -17.10 3.26
CA GLU A 128 -11.39 -16.74 4.68
C GLU A 128 -12.54 -15.80 5.04
N HIS A 129 -12.76 -14.76 4.25
CA HIS A 129 -13.87 -13.83 4.45
C HIS A 129 -15.24 -14.53 4.39
N ILE A 130 -15.44 -15.43 3.42
CA ILE A 130 -16.69 -16.21 3.31
C ILE A 130 -16.87 -17.09 4.55
N LEU A 131 -15.83 -17.82 4.95
CA LEU A 131 -15.90 -18.74 6.09
C LEU A 131 -16.12 -18.01 7.43
N GLN A 132 -15.55 -16.82 7.61
CA GLN A 132 -15.76 -16.01 8.81
C GLN A 132 -17.21 -15.49 8.94
N ASN A 133 -17.90 -15.32 7.82
CA ASN A 133 -19.28 -14.83 7.78
C ASN A 133 -20.29 -15.95 7.48
N ALA A 134 -19.85 -17.21 7.45
CA ALA A 134 -20.70 -18.36 7.17
C ALA A 134 -21.63 -18.67 8.34
N ASN A 135 -22.87 -19.07 8.04
CA ASN A 135 -23.79 -19.60 9.03
C ASN A 135 -23.50 -21.09 9.27
N GLU A 136 -23.90 -21.62 10.45
CA GLU A 136 -23.64 -23.02 10.81
C GLU A 136 -24.29 -24.04 9.85
N ASP A 137 -25.33 -23.64 9.14
CA ASP A 137 -26.05 -24.51 8.19
C ASP A 137 -25.52 -24.42 6.74
N GLU A 138 -24.50 -23.59 6.48
CA GLU A 138 -23.95 -23.44 5.14
C GLU A 138 -22.78 -24.38 4.88
N ASN A 139 -22.84 -25.08 3.74
CA ASN A 139 -21.77 -25.97 3.29
C ASN A 139 -21.04 -25.37 2.08
N TYR A 140 -19.73 -25.33 2.15
CA TYR A 140 -18.88 -24.83 1.08
C TYR A 140 -18.02 -25.96 0.50
N ALA A 141 -17.79 -25.91 -0.80
CA ALA A 141 -16.89 -26.83 -1.49
C ALA A 141 -15.89 -26.02 -2.35
N ILE A 142 -14.65 -26.50 -2.42
CA ILE A 142 -13.62 -25.96 -3.30
C ILE A 142 -13.46 -26.90 -4.49
N LEU A 143 -13.62 -26.37 -5.71
CA LEU A 143 -13.39 -27.11 -6.95
C LEU A 143 -12.05 -26.68 -7.55
N PHE A 144 -11.12 -27.62 -7.71
CA PHE A 144 -9.87 -27.40 -8.45
C PHE A 144 -9.97 -28.02 -9.83
N SER A 145 -9.68 -27.24 -10.86
CA SER A 145 -9.55 -27.72 -12.23
C SER A 145 -8.16 -27.46 -12.77
N ILE A 146 -7.56 -28.46 -13.43
CA ILE A 146 -6.26 -28.32 -14.12
C ILE A 146 -6.53 -28.36 -15.62
N LEU A 147 -6.33 -27.22 -16.28
CA LEU A 147 -6.34 -27.15 -17.73
C LEU A 147 -4.95 -27.46 -18.27
N ARG A 148 -4.80 -28.60 -18.94
CA ARG A 148 -3.57 -28.90 -19.70
C ARG A 148 -3.75 -28.37 -21.13
N THR A 149 -2.94 -27.41 -21.50
CA THR A 149 -2.80 -27.01 -22.90
C THR A 149 -2.05 -28.11 -23.62
N LEU A 150 -2.72 -28.85 -24.51
CA LEU A 150 -2.05 -29.73 -25.45
C LEU A 150 -1.30 -28.82 -26.44
N ARG A 151 0.03 -28.80 -26.37
CA ARG A 151 0.84 -28.24 -27.46
C ARG A 151 0.67 -29.20 -28.65
N GLN A 152 0.07 -28.71 -29.72
CA GLN A 152 0.17 -29.28 -31.05
C GLN A 152 1.54 -28.94 -31.67
#